data_08d4c3ef3dae19f013031ffebf718703
#
_entry.id   08d4c3ef3dae19f013031ffebf718703
#
_cell.length_a   1.000
_cell.length_b   1.000
_cell.length_c   1.000
_cell.angle_alpha   90.00
_cell.angle_beta   90.00
_cell.angle_gamma   90.00
#
_symmetry.space_group_name_H-M   'P 1'
#
loop_
_entity.id
_entity.type
_entity.pdbx_description
1 polymer ?
#
loop_
_entity_poly.entity_id
_entity_poly.type
_entity_poly.pdbx_seq_one_letter_code
_entity_poly.pdbx_strand_id
1 'polypeptide(L)'
;MKKEWIALILGSVCTVLTVCIFMQIKTVQDMTKEVGSSLRDNGELRDEYVRWKGMSNTLYRKLEALEKDLEKIRGEASKNNQYDIWMEEEIKINNRLLGLTEVKGSGLKITLDDNREINANEVLNINGYLVHEADLLTIVNELFNSGAEAISINGHRVVNTTSIYCDGNIIRINGEKTGVPIVINAIGYPERLDYALTRPGGYLTYMEADGVKVLIEKSDSIKIPKYSGVFKSEYIAR
;
A
#
# COMPACT_ATOMS: atom_id res chain seq x y z
N MET A 1 35.02 -30.81 64.38
CA MET A 1 34.42 -29.46 64.21
C MET A 1 34.64 -28.85 62.78
N LYS A 2 35.87 -28.73 62.25
CA LYS A 2 36.08 -28.12 60.92
C LYS A 2 35.47 -28.89 59.70
N LYS A 3 35.47 -30.24 59.75
CA LYS A 3 34.93 -31.10 58.68
C LYS A 3 33.38 -31.04 58.58
N GLU A 4 32.69 -30.95 59.67
CA GLU A 4 31.24 -30.91 59.77
C GLU A 4 30.70 -29.55 59.22
N TRP A 5 31.39 -28.46 59.50
CA TRP A 5 31.08 -27.13 58.97
C TRP A 5 31.26 -27.06 57.46
N ILE A 6 32.29 -27.69 56.91
CA ILE A 6 32.53 -27.76 55.45
C ILE A 6 31.41 -28.57 54.77
N ALA A 7 30.99 -29.69 55.41
CA ALA A 7 29.89 -30.50 54.88
C ALA A 7 28.54 -29.74 54.88
N LEU A 8 28.27 -28.94 55.91
CA LEU A 8 27.07 -28.08 55.96
C LEU A 8 27.09 -26.96 54.91
N ILE A 9 28.23 -26.32 54.71
CA ILE A 9 28.38 -25.28 53.68
C ILE A 9 28.22 -25.91 52.28
N LEU A 10 28.83 -27.02 52.00
CA LEU A 10 28.72 -27.73 50.73
C LEU A 10 27.28 -28.18 50.45
N GLY A 11 26.58 -28.70 51.48
CA GLY A 11 25.16 -29.05 51.38
C GLY A 11 24.26 -27.86 51.07
N SER A 12 24.49 -26.71 51.73
CA SER A 12 23.70 -25.49 51.45
C SER A 12 23.94 -24.94 50.03
N VAL A 13 25.16 -24.98 49.52
CA VAL A 13 25.46 -24.58 48.13
C VAL A 13 24.79 -25.51 47.14
N CYS A 14 24.80 -26.82 47.36
CA CYS A 14 24.11 -27.78 46.49
C CYS A 14 22.60 -27.56 46.49
N THR A 15 21.95 -27.24 47.60
CA THR A 15 20.51 -26.96 47.64
C THR A 15 20.17 -25.68 46.92
N VAL A 16 20.97 -24.62 47.02
CA VAL A 16 20.77 -23.38 46.29
C VAL A 16 20.91 -23.61 44.78
N LEU A 17 21.93 -24.35 44.37
CA LEU A 17 22.12 -24.69 42.94
C LEU A 17 20.94 -25.49 42.34
N THR A 18 20.44 -26.49 43.10
CA THR A 18 19.28 -27.27 42.64
C THR A 18 18.02 -26.41 42.51
N VAL A 19 17.79 -25.48 43.44
CA VAL A 19 16.66 -24.52 43.33
C VAL A 19 16.82 -23.59 42.12
N CYS A 20 18.03 -23.07 41.88
CA CYS A 20 18.31 -22.22 40.73
C CYS A 20 18.08 -22.97 39.41
N ILE A 21 18.52 -24.22 39.29
CA ILE A 21 18.31 -25.06 38.11
C ILE A 21 16.80 -25.30 37.88
N PHE A 22 16.06 -25.59 38.95
CA PHE A 22 14.62 -25.81 38.87
C PHE A 22 13.86 -24.56 38.40
N MET A 23 14.26 -23.38 38.93
CA MET A 23 13.71 -22.09 38.43
C MET A 23 14.01 -21.85 36.96
N GLN A 24 15.24 -22.13 36.51
CA GLN A 24 15.61 -21.97 35.12
C GLN A 24 14.81 -22.91 34.21
N ILE A 25 14.64 -24.18 34.57
CA ILE A 25 13.84 -25.14 33.81
C ILE A 25 12.37 -24.65 33.70
N LYS A 26 11.79 -24.17 34.80
CA LYS A 26 10.42 -23.65 34.82
C LYS A 26 10.29 -22.44 33.93
N THR A 27 11.22 -21.49 34.01
CA THR A 27 11.22 -20.29 33.16
C THR A 27 11.32 -20.64 31.67
N VAL A 28 12.18 -21.59 31.28
CA VAL A 28 12.32 -22.06 29.91
C VAL A 28 11.04 -22.77 29.43
N GLN A 29 10.40 -23.57 30.29
CA GLN A 29 9.13 -24.22 29.94
C GLN A 29 7.97 -23.21 29.72
N ASP A 30 7.90 -22.19 30.57
CA ASP A 30 6.87 -21.13 30.43
C ASP A 30 7.12 -20.30 29.18
N MET A 31 8.35 -19.90 28.87
CA MET A 31 8.72 -19.24 27.62
C MET A 31 8.40 -20.09 26.38
N THR A 32 8.65 -21.40 26.43
CA THR A 32 8.38 -22.31 25.29
C THR A 32 6.88 -22.46 25.06
N LYS A 33 6.05 -22.42 26.11
CA LYS A 33 4.59 -22.44 26.00
C LYS A 33 4.05 -21.14 25.39
N GLU A 34 4.58 -19.99 25.81
CA GLU A 34 4.18 -18.68 25.35
C GLU A 34 4.54 -18.48 23.86
N VAL A 35 5.74 -18.86 23.46
CA VAL A 35 6.18 -18.86 22.05
C VAL A 35 5.34 -19.85 21.22
N GLY A 36 5.03 -21.03 21.76
CA GLY A 36 4.19 -22.01 21.05
C GLY A 36 2.73 -21.54 20.85
N SER A 37 2.16 -20.78 21.79
CA SER A 37 0.83 -20.18 21.63
C SER A 37 0.84 -19.04 20.62
N SER A 38 1.84 -18.17 20.67
CA SER A 38 2.04 -17.06 19.72
C SER A 38 2.25 -17.55 18.28
N LEU A 39 2.98 -18.66 18.09
CA LEU A 39 3.18 -19.28 16.76
C LEU A 39 1.89 -19.91 16.22
N ARG A 40 1.04 -20.49 17.08
CA ARG A 40 -0.28 -21.00 16.68
C ARG A 40 -1.24 -19.87 16.27
N ASP A 41 -1.34 -18.83 17.08
CA ASP A 41 -2.17 -17.64 16.80
C ASP A 41 -1.77 -17.02 15.46
N ASN A 42 -0.46 -16.88 15.19
CA ASN A 42 0.03 -16.37 13.92
C ASN A 42 -0.28 -17.32 12.73
N GLY A 43 -0.32 -18.64 12.98
CA GLY A 43 -0.69 -19.64 11.97
C GLY A 43 -2.18 -19.54 11.61
N GLU A 44 -3.06 -19.49 12.59
CA GLU A 44 -4.51 -19.35 12.39
C GLU A 44 -4.87 -18.03 11.69
N LEU A 45 -4.26 -16.91 12.11
CA LEU A 45 -4.45 -15.60 11.48
C LEU A 45 -3.96 -15.59 10.03
N ARG A 46 -2.85 -16.27 9.74
CA ARG A 46 -2.34 -16.42 8.38
C ARG A 46 -3.28 -17.24 7.50
N ASP A 47 -3.81 -18.34 8.01
CA ASP A 47 -4.75 -19.19 7.28
C ASP A 47 -6.10 -18.49 7.05
N GLU A 48 -6.54 -17.69 8.00
CA GLU A 48 -7.72 -16.84 7.85
C GLU A 48 -7.48 -15.77 6.79
N TYR A 49 -6.35 -15.09 6.83
CA TYR A 49 -5.97 -14.11 5.80
C TYR A 49 -5.92 -14.72 4.40
N VAL A 50 -5.33 -15.91 4.24
CA VAL A 50 -5.28 -16.62 2.96
C VAL A 50 -6.67 -16.98 2.46
N ARG A 51 -7.57 -17.43 3.35
CA ARG A 51 -8.98 -17.70 3.03
C ARG A 51 -9.73 -16.45 2.57
N TRP A 52 -9.61 -15.35 3.33
CA TRP A 52 -10.24 -14.07 2.97
C TRP A 52 -9.71 -13.53 1.66
N LYS A 53 -8.40 -13.61 1.42
CA LYS A 53 -7.77 -13.21 0.15
C LYS A 53 -8.25 -14.08 -1.02
N GLY A 54 -8.38 -15.39 -0.81
CA GLY A 54 -8.93 -16.31 -1.82
C GLY A 54 -10.40 -16.00 -2.14
N MET A 55 -11.21 -15.73 -1.13
CA MET A 55 -12.62 -15.33 -1.28
C MET A 55 -12.75 -13.99 -1.99
N SER A 56 -11.96 -13.00 -1.61
CA SER A 56 -11.88 -11.70 -2.27
C SER A 56 -11.55 -11.84 -3.75
N ASN A 57 -10.49 -12.57 -4.10
CA ASN A 57 -10.10 -12.81 -5.48
C ASN A 57 -11.21 -13.52 -6.29
N THR A 58 -11.94 -14.43 -5.66
CA THR A 58 -13.06 -15.12 -6.32
C THR A 58 -14.22 -14.17 -6.59
N LEU A 59 -14.52 -13.27 -5.64
CA LEU A 59 -15.55 -12.24 -5.79
C LEU A 59 -15.16 -11.24 -6.89
N TYR A 60 -13.92 -10.80 -6.93
CA TYR A 60 -13.42 -9.92 -8.01
C TYR A 60 -13.58 -10.56 -9.39
N ARG A 61 -13.21 -11.84 -9.54
CA ARG A 61 -13.41 -12.55 -10.82
C ARG A 61 -14.88 -12.68 -11.22
N LYS A 62 -15.76 -12.92 -10.25
CA LYS A 62 -17.22 -12.96 -10.52
C LYS A 62 -17.74 -11.58 -10.93
N LEU A 63 -17.28 -10.52 -10.27
CA LEU A 63 -17.64 -9.15 -10.59
C LEU A 63 -17.19 -8.80 -12.02
N GLU A 64 -15.95 -9.11 -12.38
CA GLU A 64 -15.41 -8.90 -13.72
C GLU A 64 -16.19 -9.68 -14.79
N ALA A 65 -16.58 -10.93 -14.50
CA ALA A 65 -17.40 -11.71 -15.42
C ALA A 65 -18.79 -11.11 -15.61
N LEU A 66 -19.45 -10.66 -14.53
CA LEU A 66 -20.76 -10.01 -14.59
C LEU A 66 -20.71 -8.65 -15.31
N GLU A 67 -19.66 -7.85 -15.09
CA GLU A 67 -19.43 -6.60 -15.82
C GLU A 67 -19.32 -6.85 -17.32
N LYS A 68 -18.57 -7.89 -17.72
CA LYS A 68 -18.40 -8.30 -19.12
C LYS A 68 -19.71 -8.77 -19.75
N ASP A 69 -20.50 -9.56 -19.01
CA ASP A 69 -21.82 -10.02 -19.49
C ASP A 69 -22.78 -8.85 -19.65
N LEU A 70 -22.75 -7.89 -18.72
CA LEU A 70 -23.57 -6.69 -18.77
C LEU A 70 -23.18 -5.80 -19.96
N GLU A 71 -21.89 -5.65 -20.25
CA GLU A 71 -21.40 -4.92 -21.42
C GLU A 71 -21.83 -5.60 -22.73
N LYS A 72 -21.79 -6.94 -22.78
CA LYS A 72 -22.27 -7.72 -23.91
C LYS A 72 -23.77 -7.51 -24.15
N ILE A 73 -24.60 -7.62 -23.10
CA ILE A 73 -26.06 -7.42 -23.18
C ILE A 73 -26.39 -6.01 -23.64
N ARG A 74 -25.69 -4.99 -23.12
CA ARG A 74 -25.85 -3.61 -23.55
C ARG A 74 -25.50 -3.41 -25.03
N GLY A 75 -24.37 -3.98 -25.48
CA GLY A 75 -23.97 -3.91 -26.88
C GLY A 75 -24.90 -4.66 -27.83
N GLU A 76 -25.57 -5.72 -27.37
CA GLU A 76 -26.61 -6.41 -28.14
C GLU A 76 -27.92 -5.60 -28.22
N ALA A 77 -28.31 -4.93 -27.12
CA ALA A 77 -29.49 -4.11 -27.06
C ALA A 77 -29.36 -2.84 -27.91
N SER A 78 -28.16 -2.24 -27.98
CA SER A 78 -27.91 -0.98 -28.69
C SER A 78 -27.84 -1.11 -30.22
N LYS A 79 -27.76 -2.33 -30.78
CA LYS A 79 -27.56 -2.56 -32.23
C LYS A 79 -28.69 -2.04 -33.13
N ASN A 80 -29.84 -1.78 -32.61
CA ASN A 80 -31.04 -1.47 -33.39
C ASN A 80 -31.54 -0.03 -33.28
N ASN A 81 -30.91 0.84 -32.46
CA ASN A 81 -31.37 2.21 -32.25
C ASN A 81 -30.21 3.19 -32.12
N GLN A 82 -30.19 4.26 -32.90
CA GLN A 82 -29.18 5.32 -32.89
C GLN A 82 -29.03 5.97 -31.49
N TYR A 83 -30.11 6.08 -30.74
CA TYR A 83 -30.14 6.64 -29.40
C TYR A 83 -29.41 5.72 -28.38
N ASP A 84 -29.57 4.42 -28.51
CA ASP A 84 -28.95 3.44 -27.64
C ASP A 84 -27.44 3.39 -27.86
N ILE A 85 -26.97 3.55 -29.10
CA ILE A 85 -25.54 3.63 -29.44
C ILE A 85 -24.91 4.87 -28.81
N TRP A 86 -25.57 6.01 -28.87
CA TRP A 86 -25.08 7.27 -28.27
C TRP A 86 -25.00 7.16 -26.74
N MET A 87 -26.03 6.57 -26.10
CA MET A 87 -26.05 6.35 -24.66
C MET A 87 -24.96 5.40 -24.21
N GLU A 88 -24.68 4.32 -24.96
CA GLU A 88 -23.59 3.39 -24.69
C GLU A 88 -22.22 4.10 -24.71
N GLU A 89 -21.98 4.95 -25.69
CA GLU A 89 -20.73 5.72 -25.81
C GLU A 89 -20.58 6.70 -24.62
N GLU A 90 -21.64 7.35 -24.20
CA GLU A 90 -21.64 8.26 -23.06
C GLU A 90 -21.34 7.49 -21.75
N ILE A 91 -21.90 6.29 -21.57
CA ILE A 91 -21.57 5.41 -20.44
C ILE A 91 -20.09 5.03 -20.44
N LYS A 92 -19.52 4.69 -21.59
CA LYS A 92 -18.08 4.37 -21.69
C LYS A 92 -17.21 5.56 -21.33
N ILE A 93 -17.56 6.76 -21.79
CA ILE A 93 -16.84 7.99 -21.43
C ILE A 93 -16.93 8.24 -19.93
N ASN A 94 -18.13 8.16 -19.35
CA ASN A 94 -18.34 8.36 -17.92
C ASN A 94 -17.59 7.33 -17.07
N ASN A 95 -17.60 6.06 -17.43
CA ASN A 95 -16.84 5.02 -16.75
C ASN A 95 -15.33 5.29 -16.80
N ARG A 96 -14.82 5.81 -17.91
CA ARG A 96 -13.40 6.20 -18.05
C ARG A 96 -13.06 7.37 -17.13
N LEU A 97 -13.89 8.41 -17.09
CA LEU A 97 -13.71 9.59 -16.24
C LEU A 97 -13.81 9.24 -14.75
N LEU A 98 -14.71 8.34 -14.37
CA LEU A 98 -14.85 7.82 -13.01
C LEU A 98 -13.73 6.85 -12.61
N GLY A 99 -12.85 6.47 -13.54
CA GLY A 99 -11.78 5.52 -13.27
C GLY A 99 -12.22 4.05 -13.19
N LEU A 100 -13.42 3.72 -13.67
CA LEU A 100 -13.99 2.37 -13.68
C LEU A 100 -13.46 1.48 -14.82
N THR A 101 -12.67 2.05 -15.72
CA THR A 101 -12.01 1.33 -16.82
C THR A 101 -10.51 1.52 -16.75
N GLU A 102 -9.78 0.50 -17.20
CA GLU A 102 -8.36 0.60 -17.46
C GLU A 102 -8.10 1.63 -18.56
N VAL A 103 -7.06 2.45 -18.41
CA VAL A 103 -6.68 3.46 -19.40
C VAL A 103 -5.20 3.32 -19.76
N LYS A 104 -4.86 3.75 -20.98
CA LYS A 104 -3.51 3.75 -21.51
C LYS A 104 -3.24 5.05 -22.25
N GLY A 105 -2.07 5.66 -22.02
CA GLY A 105 -1.69 6.91 -22.67
C GLY A 105 -0.23 7.27 -22.41
N SER A 106 0.22 8.37 -22.98
CA SER A 106 1.51 8.96 -22.69
C SER A 106 1.51 9.64 -21.31
N GLY A 107 2.67 9.76 -20.68
CA GLY A 107 2.75 10.39 -19.36
C GLY A 107 4.07 10.20 -18.64
N LEU A 108 4.02 10.23 -17.31
CA LEU A 108 5.16 10.06 -16.42
C LEU A 108 5.00 8.84 -15.53
N LYS A 109 6.12 8.16 -15.31
CA LYS A 109 6.33 7.21 -14.22
C LYS A 109 7.32 7.83 -13.23
N ILE A 110 6.91 7.99 -11.99
CA ILE A 110 7.71 8.55 -10.90
C ILE A 110 7.94 7.43 -9.90
N THR A 111 9.18 7.19 -9.52
CA THR A 111 9.54 6.22 -8.50
C THR A 111 10.17 6.96 -7.33
N LEU A 112 9.61 6.80 -6.13
CA LEU A 112 10.11 7.36 -4.89
C LEU A 112 10.61 6.24 -4.00
N ASP A 113 11.79 6.39 -3.44
CA ASP A 113 12.33 5.43 -2.46
C ASP A 113 12.99 6.17 -1.29
N ASP A 114 12.92 5.56 -0.13
CA ASP A 114 13.53 6.09 1.09
C ASP A 114 15.06 6.10 0.94
N ASN A 115 15.69 7.10 1.49
CA ASN A 115 17.14 7.09 1.59
C ASN A 115 17.60 6.30 2.82
N ARG A 116 18.03 5.06 2.61
CA ARG A 116 18.51 4.14 3.66
C ARG A 116 20.00 4.28 3.97
N GLU A 117 20.74 5.10 3.24
CA GLU A 117 22.19 5.26 3.40
C GLU A 117 22.57 6.32 4.42
N ILE A 118 21.72 6.58 5.41
CA ILE A 118 21.90 7.63 6.39
C ILE A 118 22.62 7.06 7.61
N ASN A 119 23.72 7.69 8.00
CA ASN A 119 24.34 7.47 9.31
C ASN A 119 23.41 8.05 10.40
N ALA A 120 22.76 7.18 11.14
CA ALA A 120 21.81 7.54 12.21
C ALA A 120 22.38 8.54 13.26
N ASN A 121 23.72 8.71 13.30
CA ASN A 121 24.40 9.62 14.21
C ASN A 121 24.52 11.06 13.69
N GLU A 122 24.20 11.32 12.42
CA GLU A 122 24.39 12.64 11.78
C GLU A 122 23.06 13.35 11.50
N VAL A 123 21.92 12.69 11.69
CA VAL A 123 20.64 13.22 11.26
C VAL A 123 19.78 13.67 12.44
N LEU A 124 19.56 14.98 12.52
CA LEU A 124 18.66 15.61 13.49
C LEU A 124 17.15 15.34 13.17
N ASN A 125 16.85 14.94 11.92
CA ASN A 125 15.47 14.69 11.50
C ASN A 125 15.40 13.55 10.47
N ILE A 126 15.12 12.33 10.93
CA ILE A 126 14.97 11.14 10.07
C ILE A 126 13.74 11.23 9.16
N ASN A 127 12.70 11.97 9.56
CA ASN A 127 11.44 12.03 8.82
C ASN A 127 11.58 12.64 7.41
N GLY A 128 12.53 13.54 7.17
CA GLY A 128 12.76 14.13 5.84
C GLY A 128 13.28 13.15 4.79
N TYR A 129 13.76 11.98 5.19
CA TYR A 129 14.34 10.97 4.30
C TYR A 129 13.38 9.83 3.95
N LEU A 130 12.17 9.87 4.49
CA LEU A 130 11.12 8.88 4.28
C LEU A 130 9.99 9.49 3.45
N VAL A 131 9.38 8.65 2.64
CA VAL A 131 8.17 9.03 1.89
C VAL A 131 6.95 8.94 2.81
N HIS A 132 6.18 10.02 2.90
CA HIS A 132 4.97 10.12 3.71
C HIS A 132 3.70 10.24 2.84
N GLU A 133 2.52 10.03 3.44
CA GLU A 133 1.25 10.23 2.77
C GLU A 133 1.06 11.66 2.26
N ALA A 134 1.57 12.65 2.99
CA ALA A 134 1.50 14.06 2.61
C ALA A 134 2.24 14.34 1.31
N ASP A 135 3.37 13.66 1.08
CA ASP A 135 4.16 13.75 -0.15
C ASP A 135 3.33 13.24 -1.33
N LEU A 136 2.70 12.07 -1.17
CA LEU A 136 1.87 11.46 -2.21
C LEU A 136 0.66 12.33 -2.54
N LEU A 137 0.00 12.90 -1.52
CA LEU A 137 -1.13 13.82 -1.71
C LEU A 137 -0.70 15.07 -2.47
N THR A 138 0.46 15.64 -2.13
CA THR A 138 0.99 16.83 -2.80
C THR A 138 1.34 16.53 -4.26
N ILE A 139 2.05 15.42 -4.53
CA ILE A 139 2.39 15.00 -5.89
C ILE A 139 1.14 14.76 -6.74
N VAL A 140 0.13 14.06 -6.19
CA VAL A 140 -1.14 13.80 -6.87
C VAL A 140 -1.85 15.11 -7.23
N ASN A 141 -1.89 16.07 -6.30
CA ASN A 141 -2.49 17.38 -6.53
C ASN A 141 -1.73 18.18 -7.59
N GLU A 142 -0.39 18.20 -7.56
CA GLU A 142 0.42 18.87 -8.58
C GLU A 142 0.22 18.23 -9.97
N LEU A 143 0.15 16.89 -10.04
CA LEU A 143 -0.12 16.17 -11.28
C LEU A 143 -1.50 16.52 -11.87
N PHE A 144 -2.56 16.51 -11.06
CA PHE A 144 -3.91 16.91 -11.52
C PHE A 144 -3.94 18.38 -11.95
N ASN A 145 -3.33 19.28 -11.17
CA ASN A 145 -3.23 20.69 -11.53
C ASN A 145 -2.46 20.91 -12.84
N SER A 146 -1.53 20.03 -13.15
CA SER A 146 -0.75 20.04 -14.40
C SER A 146 -1.45 19.36 -15.57
N GLY A 147 -2.67 18.87 -15.37
CA GLY A 147 -3.49 18.25 -16.41
C GLY A 147 -3.27 16.75 -16.57
N ALA A 148 -2.92 16.03 -15.50
CA ALA A 148 -3.00 14.58 -15.50
C ALA A 148 -4.47 14.14 -15.62
N GLU A 149 -4.75 13.21 -16.54
CA GLU A 149 -6.08 12.67 -16.78
C GLU A 149 -6.36 11.42 -15.97
N ALA A 150 -5.31 10.69 -15.60
CA ALA A 150 -5.39 9.51 -14.75
C ALA A 150 -4.09 9.33 -13.98
N ILE A 151 -4.22 8.89 -12.71
CA ILE A 151 -3.08 8.62 -11.83
C ILE A 151 -3.30 7.27 -11.16
N SER A 152 -2.21 6.52 -10.94
CA SER A 152 -2.19 5.38 -10.03
C SER A 152 -0.93 5.39 -9.17
N ILE A 153 -1.04 4.87 -7.95
CA ILE A 153 0.06 4.73 -7.00
C ILE A 153 0.17 3.26 -6.65
N ASN A 154 1.32 2.63 -6.92
CA ASN A 154 1.56 1.19 -6.76
C ASN A 154 0.43 0.31 -7.32
N GLY A 155 -0.11 0.69 -8.49
CA GLY A 155 -1.20 -0.01 -9.15
C GLY A 155 -2.61 0.31 -8.64
N HIS A 156 -2.75 1.16 -7.62
CA HIS A 156 -4.05 1.62 -7.13
C HIS A 156 -4.48 2.87 -7.89
N ARG A 157 -5.58 2.79 -8.66
CA ARG A 157 -6.16 3.93 -9.37
C ARG A 157 -6.57 5.02 -8.38
N VAL A 158 -6.12 6.24 -8.62
CA VAL A 158 -6.57 7.43 -7.87
C VAL A 158 -7.89 7.91 -8.46
N VAL A 159 -8.89 8.04 -7.60
CA VAL A 159 -10.23 8.58 -7.89
C VAL A 159 -10.63 9.56 -6.78
N ASN A 160 -11.76 10.24 -6.93
CA ASN A 160 -12.25 11.23 -5.95
C ASN A 160 -12.46 10.67 -4.54
N THR A 161 -12.68 9.37 -4.39
CA THR A 161 -12.86 8.68 -3.11
C THR A 161 -11.60 7.98 -2.60
N THR A 162 -10.47 8.16 -3.29
CA THR A 162 -9.20 7.53 -2.88
C THR A 162 -8.74 8.10 -1.54
N SER A 163 -8.47 7.19 -0.60
CA SER A 163 -7.85 7.52 0.68
C SER A 163 -6.36 7.21 0.63
N ILE A 164 -5.53 8.16 1.09
CA ILE A 164 -4.08 8.00 1.25
C ILE A 164 -3.77 8.46 2.66
N TYR A 165 -3.24 7.56 3.50
CA TYR A 165 -2.93 7.87 4.90
C TYR A 165 -1.85 6.95 5.45
N CYS A 166 -1.13 7.39 6.50
CA CYS A 166 -0.20 6.58 7.26
C CYS A 166 -0.92 5.82 8.37
N ASP A 167 -0.58 4.54 8.51
CA ASP A 167 -0.98 3.66 9.60
C ASP A 167 0.30 3.14 10.28
N GLY A 168 0.79 3.91 11.24
CA GLY A 168 2.13 3.74 11.79
C GLY A 168 3.20 4.04 10.74
N ASN A 169 4.07 3.08 10.48
CA ASN A 169 5.17 3.20 9.49
C ASN A 169 4.79 2.69 8.10
N ILE A 170 3.51 2.53 7.80
CA ILE A 170 3.03 1.96 6.55
C ILE A 170 2.04 2.93 5.91
N ILE A 171 2.24 3.24 4.64
CA ILE A 171 1.26 4.01 3.85
C ILE A 171 0.14 3.07 3.42
N ARG A 172 -1.10 3.55 3.50
CA ARG A 172 -2.28 2.86 2.97
C ARG A 172 -2.91 3.67 1.86
N ILE A 173 -3.25 2.98 0.78
CA ILE A 173 -3.96 3.55 -0.37
C ILE A 173 -5.23 2.72 -0.57
N ASN A 174 -6.40 3.35 -0.47
CA ASN A 174 -7.69 2.66 -0.53
C ASN A 174 -7.82 1.52 0.50
N GLY A 175 -7.17 1.67 1.67
CA GLY A 175 -7.14 0.66 2.73
C GLY A 175 -6.10 -0.46 2.54
N GLU A 176 -5.47 -0.57 1.38
CA GLU A 176 -4.42 -1.55 1.12
C GLU A 176 -3.04 -1.01 1.53
N LYS A 177 -2.23 -1.87 2.15
CA LYS A 177 -0.88 -1.52 2.58
C LYS A 177 0.04 -1.38 1.37
N THR A 178 0.79 -0.29 1.34
CA THR A 178 1.84 -0.08 0.35
C THR A 178 3.15 0.35 1.04
N GLY A 179 4.26 0.11 0.39
CA GLY A 179 5.59 0.47 0.89
C GLY A 179 6.48 0.92 -0.25
N VAL A 180 7.64 1.44 0.09
CA VAL A 180 8.66 1.86 -0.87
C VAL A 180 9.28 0.64 -1.57
N PRO A 181 9.69 0.78 -2.85
CA PRO A 181 9.53 1.99 -3.65
C PRO A 181 8.08 2.27 -4.01
N ILE A 182 7.69 3.56 -3.96
CA ILE A 182 6.39 4.02 -4.41
C ILE A 182 6.47 4.38 -5.88
N VAL A 183 5.67 3.73 -6.71
CA VAL A 183 5.58 4.00 -8.15
C VAL A 183 4.29 4.75 -8.45
N ILE A 184 4.41 6.00 -8.91
CA ILE A 184 3.29 6.83 -9.34
C ILE A 184 3.30 6.86 -10.86
N ASN A 185 2.23 6.40 -11.48
CA ASN A 185 2.01 6.51 -12.91
C ASN A 185 0.95 7.59 -13.18
N ALA A 186 1.24 8.52 -14.06
CA ALA A 186 0.34 9.59 -14.45
C ALA A 186 0.22 9.66 -15.98
N ILE A 187 -0.99 9.63 -16.51
CA ILE A 187 -1.28 9.85 -17.92
C ILE A 187 -1.61 11.33 -18.12
N GLY A 188 -0.97 11.95 -19.13
CA GLY A 188 -1.10 13.35 -19.49
C GLY A 188 0.05 13.78 -20.41
N TYR A 189 0.17 15.08 -20.68
CA TYR A 189 1.29 15.59 -21.49
C TYR A 189 2.62 15.52 -20.70
N PRO A 190 3.59 14.64 -21.09
CA PRO A 190 4.73 14.30 -20.26
C PRO A 190 5.58 15.50 -19.83
N GLU A 191 5.87 16.44 -20.76
CA GLU A 191 6.71 17.60 -20.49
C GLU A 191 6.09 18.56 -19.48
N ARG A 192 4.75 18.71 -19.54
CA ARG A 192 4.02 19.56 -18.62
C ARG A 192 3.95 18.99 -17.23
N LEU A 193 3.73 17.67 -17.13
CA LEU A 193 3.70 16.95 -15.86
C LEU A 193 5.09 16.97 -15.20
N ASP A 194 6.14 16.68 -15.98
CA ASP A 194 7.52 16.72 -15.51
C ASP A 194 7.90 18.13 -15.01
N TYR A 195 7.67 19.15 -15.83
CA TYR A 195 8.00 20.53 -15.46
C TYR A 195 7.29 20.99 -14.18
N ALA A 196 6.05 20.62 -13.98
CA ALA A 196 5.32 21.01 -12.78
C ALA A 196 5.97 20.51 -11.49
N LEU A 197 6.52 19.30 -11.53
CA LEU A 197 7.13 18.65 -10.37
C LEU A 197 8.60 19.02 -10.17
N THR A 198 9.34 19.33 -11.28
CA THR A 198 10.80 19.52 -11.27
C THR A 198 11.24 20.96 -11.45
N ARG A 199 10.31 21.91 -11.72
CA ARG A 199 10.63 23.34 -11.79
C ARG A 199 11.33 23.83 -10.52
N PRO A 200 12.11 24.92 -10.53
CA PRO A 200 12.65 25.52 -9.31
C PRO A 200 11.53 25.77 -8.29
N GLY A 201 11.66 25.15 -7.10
CA GLY A 201 10.61 25.14 -6.09
C GLY A 201 9.49 24.11 -6.34
N GLY A 202 9.64 23.22 -7.32
CA GLY A 202 8.75 22.07 -7.53
C GLY A 202 8.90 21.02 -6.43
N TYR A 203 7.84 20.28 -6.18
CA TYR A 203 7.77 19.41 -5.01
C TYR A 203 8.81 18.28 -5.02
N LEU A 204 9.05 17.66 -6.17
CA LEU A 204 10.08 16.60 -6.27
C LEU A 204 11.50 17.14 -6.06
N THR A 205 11.79 18.36 -6.54
CA THR A 205 13.08 19.02 -6.27
C THR A 205 13.30 19.26 -4.77
N TYR A 206 12.22 19.57 -4.05
CA TYR A 206 12.26 19.72 -2.60
C TYR A 206 12.53 18.36 -1.92
N MET A 207 11.81 17.30 -2.32
CA MET A 207 12.01 15.95 -1.76
C MET A 207 13.42 15.41 -2.00
N GLU A 208 14.00 15.65 -3.19
CA GLU A 208 15.39 15.29 -3.50
C GLU A 208 16.38 16.03 -2.59
N ALA A 209 16.15 17.32 -2.35
CA ALA A 209 16.98 18.12 -1.44
C ALA A 209 16.90 17.62 0.01
N ASP A 210 15.75 17.09 0.42
CA ASP A 210 15.56 16.44 1.73
C ASP A 210 16.14 15.02 1.78
N GLY A 211 16.55 14.46 0.62
CA GLY A 211 17.29 13.19 0.52
C GLY A 211 16.46 11.99 0.06
N VAL A 212 15.18 12.15 -0.28
CA VAL A 212 14.37 11.09 -0.91
C VAL A 212 14.94 10.77 -2.30
N LYS A 213 15.05 9.49 -2.64
CA LYS A 213 15.46 9.07 -3.97
C LYS A 213 14.28 9.21 -4.94
N VAL A 214 14.45 10.05 -5.96
CA VAL A 214 13.42 10.31 -6.98
C VAL A 214 13.94 9.88 -8.35
N LEU A 215 13.14 9.10 -9.08
CA LEU A 215 13.41 8.75 -10.48
C LEU A 215 12.17 9.07 -11.32
N ILE A 216 12.37 9.84 -12.38
CA ILE A 216 11.28 10.23 -13.30
C ILE A 216 11.58 9.66 -14.68
N GLU A 217 10.62 8.95 -15.26
CA GLU A 217 10.68 8.35 -16.58
C GLU A 217 9.47 8.82 -17.42
N LYS A 218 9.73 9.44 -18.57
CA LYS A 218 8.72 9.74 -19.58
C LYS A 218 8.40 8.48 -20.39
N SER A 219 7.15 8.26 -20.69
CA SER A 219 6.71 7.09 -21.47
C SER A 219 5.54 7.44 -22.38
N ASP A 220 5.58 6.94 -23.60
CA ASP A 220 4.47 7.08 -24.55
C ASP A 220 3.32 6.11 -24.27
N SER A 221 3.51 5.18 -23.34
CA SER A 221 2.57 4.09 -23.11
C SER A 221 2.55 3.66 -21.65
N ILE A 222 1.89 4.45 -20.82
CA ILE A 222 1.58 4.12 -19.43
C ILE A 222 0.23 3.47 -19.37
N LYS A 223 0.14 2.35 -18.64
CA LYS A 223 -1.08 1.63 -18.37
C LYS A 223 -1.49 1.85 -16.91
N ILE A 224 -2.71 2.34 -16.71
CA ILE A 224 -3.28 2.60 -15.39
C ILE A 224 -4.53 1.72 -15.22
N PRO A 225 -4.60 0.86 -14.20
CA PRO A 225 -5.71 -0.06 -14.00
C PRO A 225 -7.01 0.67 -13.65
N LYS A 226 -8.12 -0.05 -13.72
CA LYS A 226 -9.39 0.43 -13.18
C LYS A 226 -9.36 0.50 -11.66
N TYR A 227 -10.19 1.35 -11.08
CA TYR A 227 -10.42 1.39 -9.64
C TYR A 227 -11.02 0.07 -9.16
N SER A 228 -10.42 -0.53 -8.13
CA SER A 228 -10.80 -1.83 -7.59
C SER A 228 -11.79 -1.76 -6.43
N GLY A 229 -12.06 -0.55 -5.91
CA GLY A 229 -12.99 -0.34 -4.82
C GLY A 229 -14.45 -0.22 -5.27
N VAL A 230 -15.33 -0.05 -4.31
CA VAL A 230 -16.77 0.14 -4.54
C VAL A 230 -17.15 1.58 -4.21
N PHE A 231 -17.79 2.26 -5.15
CA PHE A 231 -18.41 3.57 -4.88
C PHE A 231 -19.66 3.39 -4.04
N LYS A 232 -19.65 3.96 -2.84
CA LYS A 232 -20.83 4.00 -1.96
C LYS A 232 -21.47 5.38 -2.08
N SER A 233 -22.78 5.42 -2.37
CA SER A 233 -23.58 6.64 -2.48
C SER A 233 -24.89 6.49 -1.70
N GLU A 234 -24.79 6.30 -0.39
CA GLU A 234 -25.94 6.06 0.47
C GLU A 234 -26.73 7.34 0.73
N TYR A 235 -26.04 8.49 0.78
CA TYR A 235 -26.62 9.79 1.14
C TYR A 235 -26.79 10.74 -0.04
N ILE A 236 -26.35 10.37 -1.24
CA ILE A 236 -26.57 11.16 -2.45
C ILE A 236 -27.96 10.84 -2.97
N ALA A 237 -28.88 11.81 -2.90
CA ALA A 237 -30.22 11.70 -3.46
C ALA A 237 -30.13 11.62 -5.00
N ARG A 238 -31.01 10.82 -5.60
CA ARG A 238 -31.21 10.73 -7.07
C ARG A 238 -32.11 11.86 -7.56
#